data_24df0d93e52eb85540039a58e1f038fc
#
_entry.id   24df0d93e52eb85540039a58e1f038fc
#
_cell.length_a   1.000
_cell.length_b   1.000
_cell.length_c   1.000
_cell.angle_alpha   90.00
_cell.angle_beta   90.00
_cell.angle_gamma   90.00
#
_symmetry.space_group_name_H-M   'P 1'
#
loop_
_entity.id
_entity.type
_entity.pdbx_description
1 polymer ?
#
loop_
_entity_poly.entity_id
_entity_poly.type
_entity_poly.pdbx_seq_one_letter_code
_entity_poly.pdbx_strand_id
1 'polypeptide(L)'
;MKTIFRIIVPIILIAVFVVLNIIDKVNWKATDYLSFGMIVLTYFYVVFTWEMLQRIETQNYLEKRPYIIADFYKERQVLKIYVENIGKTPAKNVKVKLQPDIVTFQSKSLNQTLFENPIQFFPPGKKVETAINSMNTFFKEEENRNFQIKILYEDVATNKEFSEVIDIDLDHLAQENDIITKTTHDLVKSIDKLTNEIKRT
;
A
#
# COMPACT_ATOMS: atom_id res chain seq x y z
N MET A 1 21.21 14.55 18.52
CA MET A 1 22.49 14.04 19.07
C MET A 1 23.37 13.35 18.02
N LYS A 2 22.87 12.44 17.20
CA LYS A 2 23.67 11.69 16.20
C LYS A 2 24.34 12.56 15.12
N THR A 3 23.68 13.60 14.63
CA THR A 3 24.20 14.49 13.57
C THR A 3 25.36 15.37 14.07
N ILE A 4 25.28 15.84 15.31
CA ILE A 4 26.30 16.67 15.94
C ILE A 4 27.61 15.89 16.08
N PHE A 5 27.54 14.63 16.53
CA PHE A 5 28.71 13.77 16.70
C PHE A 5 29.45 13.52 15.38
N ARG A 6 28.75 13.41 14.26
CA ARG A 6 29.32 13.18 12.91
C ARG A 6 30.17 14.35 12.40
N ILE A 7 29.81 15.56 12.79
CA ILE A 7 30.52 16.77 12.37
C ILE A 7 31.65 17.09 13.35
N ILE A 8 31.42 16.89 14.64
CA ILE A 8 32.38 17.25 15.67
C ILE A 8 33.62 16.35 15.65
N VAL A 9 33.45 15.03 15.45
CA VAL A 9 34.59 14.09 15.46
C VAL A 9 35.65 14.38 14.40
N PRO A 10 35.31 14.57 13.09
CA PRO A 10 36.29 14.94 12.08
C PRO A 10 36.92 16.32 12.32
N ILE A 11 36.16 17.28 12.85
CA ILE A 11 36.70 18.60 13.22
C ILE A 11 37.75 18.45 14.33
N ILE A 12 37.48 17.65 15.34
CA ILE A 12 38.45 17.37 16.44
C ILE A 12 39.68 16.67 15.89
N LEU A 13 39.54 15.68 15.00
CA LEU A 13 40.67 14.98 14.39
C LEU A 13 41.56 15.94 13.58
N ILE A 14 40.96 16.81 12.80
CA ILE A 14 41.69 17.85 12.03
C ILE A 14 42.36 18.84 12.97
N ALA A 15 41.66 19.30 14.01
CA ALA A 15 42.23 20.23 14.99
C ALA A 15 43.42 19.62 15.73
N VAL A 16 43.33 18.37 16.18
CA VAL A 16 44.42 17.63 16.81
C VAL A 16 45.61 17.52 15.85
N PHE A 17 45.37 17.16 14.59
CA PHE A 17 46.40 17.06 13.58
C PHE A 17 47.12 18.39 13.33
N VAL A 18 46.38 19.51 13.24
CA VAL A 18 46.94 20.86 13.08
C VAL A 18 47.78 21.27 14.31
N VAL A 19 47.24 21.01 15.50
CA VAL A 19 47.95 21.31 16.78
C VAL A 19 49.25 20.54 16.86
N LEU A 20 49.29 19.25 16.55
CA LEU A 20 50.49 18.44 16.54
C LEU A 20 51.54 18.94 15.53
N ASN A 21 51.10 19.47 14.39
CA ASN A 21 52.01 20.09 13.40
C ASN A 21 52.60 21.42 13.87
N ILE A 22 51.88 22.17 14.73
CA ILE A 22 52.35 23.50 15.21
C ILE A 22 53.25 23.37 16.45
N ILE A 23 52.90 22.51 17.39
CA ILE A 23 53.60 22.42 18.69
C ILE A 23 54.87 21.61 18.57
N ASP A 24 54.87 20.49 17.92
CA ASP A 24 56.07 19.70 17.69
C ASP A 24 56.65 20.05 16.32
N LYS A 25 57.94 20.42 16.30
CA LYS A 25 58.73 20.47 15.07
C LYS A 25 59.00 19.04 14.55
N VAL A 26 57.91 18.22 14.49
CA VAL A 26 57.98 16.85 14.00
C VAL A 26 58.20 16.90 12.50
N ASN A 27 59.32 16.35 12.05
CA ASN A 27 59.59 16.16 10.63
C ASN A 27 58.67 15.07 10.09
N TRP A 28 57.42 15.44 9.78
CA TRP A 28 56.43 14.53 9.17
C TRP A 28 56.94 14.05 7.84
N LYS A 29 56.97 12.72 7.68
CA LYS A 29 57.27 12.08 6.40
C LYS A 29 56.00 12.00 5.56
N ALA A 30 56.14 11.88 4.27
CA ALA A 30 55.00 11.69 3.35
C ALA A 30 54.11 10.52 3.75
N THR A 31 54.68 9.47 4.36
CA THR A 31 53.98 8.31 4.91
C THR A 31 53.02 8.67 6.04
N ASP A 32 53.34 9.66 6.86
CA ASP A 32 52.52 10.03 8.02
C ASP A 32 51.28 10.80 7.57
N TYR A 33 51.41 11.67 6.56
CA TYR A 33 50.28 12.36 5.91
C TYR A 33 49.36 11.37 5.23
N LEU A 34 49.90 10.36 4.53
CA LEU A 34 49.12 9.29 3.91
C LEU A 34 48.36 8.47 4.96
N SER A 35 49.01 8.12 6.06
CA SER A 35 48.39 7.36 7.15
C SER A 35 47.25 8.15 7.80
N PHE A 36 47.44 9.45 8.04
CA PHE A 36 46.35 10.32 8.53
C PHE A 36 45.19 10.40 7.57
N GLY A 37 45.48 10.60 6.26
CA GLY A 37 44.48 10.59 5.21
C GLY A 37 43.65 9.31 5.19
N MET A 38 44.32 8.15 5.37
CA MET A 38 43.64 6.86 5.44
C MET A 38 42.73 6.74 6.67
N ILE A 39 43.15 7.26 7.83
CA ILE A 39 42.33 7.27 9.06
C ILE A 39 41.06 8.09 8.83
N VAL A 40 41.19 9.27 8.23
CA VAL A 40 40.03 10.15 7.92
C VAL A 40 39.08 9.50 6.91
N LEU A 41 39.61 8.91 5.85
CA LEU A 41 38.83 8.17 4.87
C LEU A 41 38.06 6.99 5.49
N THR A 42 38.77 6.20 6.34
CA THR A 42 38.16 5.08 7.05
C THR A 42 37.04 5.53 7.98
N TYR A 43 37.22 6.66 8.67
CA TYR A 43 36.15 7.23 9.49
C TYR A 43 34.90 7.56 8.67
N PHE A 44 35.07 8.26 7.54
CA PHE A 44 33.94 8.57 6.66
C PHE A 44 33.28 7.30 6.10
N TYR A 45 34.09 6.32 5.69
CA TYR A 45 33.57 5.03 5.22
C TYR A 45 32.69 4.36 6.28
N VAL A 46 33.13 4.30 7.53
CA VAL A 46 32.35 3.71 8.63
C VAL A 46 31.04 4.48 8.85
N VAL A 47 31.10 5.83 8.84
CA VAL A 47 29.91 6.65 9.04
C VAL A 47 28.89 6.45 7.91
N PHE A 48 29.32 6.46 6.65
CA PHE A 48 28.44 6.23 5.50
C PHE A 48 27.87 4.81 5.48
N THR A 49 28.69 3.80 5.82
CA THR A 49 28.24 2.41 5.91
C THR A 49 27.14 2.27 6.97
N TRP A 50 27.33 2.90 8.12
CA TRP A 50 26.32 2.91 9.18
C TRP A 50 25.00 3.57 8.74
N GLU A 51 25.08 4.69 8.04
CA GLU A 51 23.87 5.32 7.48
C GLU A 51 23.15 4.44 6.48
N MET A 52 23.93 3.80 5.61
CA MET A 52 23.37 2.88 4.60
C MET A 52 22.65 1.71 5.25
N LEU A 53 23.26 1.11 6.29
CA LEU A 53 22.62 0.02 7.04
C LEU A 53 21.29 0.45 7.67
N GLN A 54 21.23 1.62 8.30
CA GLN A 54 19.99 2.12 8.89
C GLN A 54 18.89 2.36 7.83
N ARG A 55 19.26 2.84 6.66
CA ARG A 55 18.32 3.02 5.54
C ARG A 55 17.81 1.67 5.01
N ILE A 56 18.69 0.69 4.86
CA ILE A 56 18.34 -0.66 4.41
C ILE A 56 17.39 -1.33 5.42
N GLU A 57 17.63 -1.21 6.72
CA GLU A 57 16.72 -1.74 7.76
C GLU A 57 15.33 -1.12 7.66
N THR A 58 15.26 0.19 7.48
CA THR A 58 13.98 0.90 7.32
C THR A 58 13.24 0.48 6.04
N GLN A 59 13.94 0.37 4.92
CA GLN A 59 13.38 -0.10 3.65
C GLN A 59 12.89 -1.54 3.75
N ASN A 60 13.70 -2.43 4.31
CA ASN A 60 13.33 -3.82 4.53
C ASN A 60 12.08 -3.96 5.41
N TYR A 61 11.94 -3.10 6.41
CA TYR A 61 10.74 -3.07 7.25
C TYR A 61 9.51 -2.64 6.45
N LEU A 62 9.61 -1.57 5.66
CA LEU A 62 8.52 -1.09 4.83
C LEU A 62 8.09 -2.11 3.76
N GLU A 63 9.06 -2.81 3.17
CA GLU A 63 8.79 -3.87 2.18
C GLU A 63 8.17 -5.13 2.80
N LYS A 64 8.48 -5.41 4.07
CA LYS A 64 8.02 -6.63 4.74
C LYS A 64 6.74 -6.43 5.56
N ARG A 65 6.27 -5.18 5.74
CA ARG A 65 5.06 -4.93 6.53
C ARG A 65 3.82 -5.58 5.90
N PRO A 66 2.78 -5.85 6.68
CA PRO A 66 1.48 -6.16 6.12
C PRO A 66 0.98 -4.95 5.33
N TYR A 67 0.30 -5.19 4.23
CA TYR A 67 -0.32 -4.14 3.42
C TYR A 67 -1.69 -4.62 2.97
N ILE A 68 -2.71 -4.00 3.56
CA ILE A 68 -4.10 -4.37 3.30
C ILE A 68 -4.67 -3.40 2.28
N ILE A 69 -5.23 -3.96 1.21
CA ILE A 69 -5.99 -3.21 0.21
C ILE A 69 -7.44 -3.66 0.22
N ALA A 70 -8.30 -2.77 -0.21
CA ALA A 70 -9.70 -3.08 -0.51
C ALA A 70 -10.08 -2.38 -1.81
N ASP A 71 -10.88 -3.05 -2.62
CA ASP A 71 -11.33 -2.52 -3.90
C ASP A 71 -12.61 -3.19 -4.33
N PHE A 72 -13.31 -2.53 -5.27
CA PHE A 72 -14.48 -3.06 -5.93
C PHE A 72 -14.08 -3.65 -7.27
N TYR A 73 -14.73 -4.72 -7.64
CA TYR A 73 -14.51 -5.31 -8.95
C TYR A 73 -15.81 -5.96 -9.46
N LYS A 74 -15.83 -6.14 -10.75
CA LYS A 74 -16.89 -6.83 -11.44
C LYS A 74 -16.53 -8.28 -11.72
N GLU A 75 -17.40 -9.17 -11.31
CA GLU A 75 -17.35 -10.55 -11.76
C GLU A 75 -18.65 -10.92 -12.48
N ARG A 76 -18.57 -11.10 -13.81
CA ARG A 76 -19.73 -11.26 -14.69
C ARG A 76 -20.65 -10.03 -14.62
N GLN A 77 -21.83 -10.15 -14.00
CA GLN A 77 -22.80 -9.05 -13.81
C GLN A 77 -23.00 -8.69 -12.34
N VAL A 78 -22.06 -9.07 -11.47
CA VAL A 78 -22.14 -8.83 -10.03
C VAL A 78 -21.03 -7.89 -9.63
N LEU A 79 -21.39 -6.84 -8.91
CA LEU A 79 -20.43 -5.98 -8.20
C LEU A 79 -20.02 -6.65 -6.91
N LYS A 80 -18.72 -6.81 -6.73
CA LYS A 80 -18.10 -7.38 -5.53
C LYS A 80 -17.13 -6.40 -4.91
N ILE A 81 -16.97 -6.49 -3.61
CA ILE A 81 -15.88 -5.84 -2.86
C ILE A 81 -14.97 -6.92 -2.27
N TYR A 82 -13.67 -6.64 -2.25
CA TYR A 82 -12.71 -7.50 -1.59
C TYR A 82 -11.77 -6.71 -0.68
N VAL A 83 -11.22 -7.43 0.28
CA VAL A 83 -10.12 -6.99 1.14
C VAL A 83 -9.04 -8.04 1.04
N GLU A 84 -7.80 -7.63 0.81
CA GLU A 84 -6.69 -8.55 0.59
C GLU A 84 -5.41 -8.05 1.28
N ASN A 85 -4.65 -8.97 1.87
CA ASN A 85 -3.31 -8.67 2.36
C ASN A 85 -2.28 -8.95 1.25
N ILE A 86 -1.87 -7.92 0.54
CA ILE A 86 -0.82 -8.00 -0.48
C ILE A 86 0.59 -7.81 0.09
N GLY A 87 0.69 -7.57 1.40
CA GLY A 87 1.96 -7.47 2.12
C GLY A 87 2.67 -8.81 2.27
N LYS A 88 3.88 -8.77 2.82
CA LYS A 88 4.71 -9.96 3.02
C LYS A 88 4.56 -10.59 4.42
N THR A 89 3.92 -9.89 5.36
CA THR A 89 3.71 -10.35 6.73
C THR A 89 2.23 -10.39 7.09
N PRO A 90 1.83 -11.19 8.07
CA PRO A 90 0.45 -11.24 8.51
C PRO A 90 0.04 -9.98 9.29
N ALA A 91 -1.20 -9.58 9.11
CA ALA A 91 -1.88 -8.56 9.91
C ALA A 91 -2.80 -9.21 10.93
N LYS A 92 -3.10 -8.49 12.01
CA LYS A 92 -4.12 -8.84 12.99
C LYS A 92 -5.05 -7.67 13.28
N ASN A 93 -6.20 -7.97 13.88
CA ASN A 93 -7.21 -6.97 14.27
C ASN A 93 -7.62 -6.05 13.09
N VAL A 94 -7.74 -6.61 11.88
CA VAL A 94 -8.07 -5.84 10.69
C VAL A 94 -9.52 -5.37 10.78
N LYS A 95 -9.71 -4.06 10.85
CA LYS A 95 -11.01 -3.38 10.85
C LYS A 95 -11.16 -2.60 9.56
N VAL A 96 -12.26 -2.82 8.86
CA VAL A 96 -12.58 -2.13 7.62
C VAL A 96 -13.87 -1.34 7.82
N LYS A 97 -13.90 -0.12 7.32
CA LYS A 97 -15.09 0.73 7.33
C LYS A 97 -15.27 1.41 5.99
N LEU A 98 -16.44 1.26 5.41
CA LEU A 98 -16.83 1.88 4.15
C LEU A 98 -17.67 3.14 4.42
N GLN A 99 -17.40 4.23 3.69
CA GLN A 99 -18.16 5.47 3.72
C GLN A 99 -18.39 6.00 2.27
N PRO A 100 -19.65 6.29 1.87
CA PRO A 100 -20.87 5.90 2.55
C PRO A 100 -21.04 4.39 2.63
N ASP A 101 -21.91 3.91 3.52
CA ASP A 101 -22.20 2.50 3.65
C ASP A 101 -23.06 2.02 2.47
N ILE A 102 -22.90 0.76 2.10
CA ILE A 102 -23.63 0.13 1.00
C ILE A 102 -24.55 -0.96 1.54
N VAL A 103 -25.79 -0.96 1.08
CA VAL A 103 -26.74 -2.03 1.36
C VAL A 103 -26.61 -3.13 0.30
N THR A 104 -26.39 -4.35 0.75
CA THR A 104 -26.27 -5.52 -0.14
C THR A 104 -27.64 -6.03 -0.62
N PHE A 105 -27.64 -6.93 -1.61
CA PHE A 105 -28.86 -7.61 -2.10
C PHE A 105 -29.65 -8.35 -1.00
N GLN A 106 -29.02 -8.63 0.15
CA GLN A 106 -29.67 -9.21 1.33
C GLN A 106 -30.31 -8.17 2.25
N SER A 107 -30.40 -6.92 1.82
CA SER A 107 -30.89 -5.77 2.60
C SER A 107 -30.12 -5.55 3.89
N LYS A 108 -28.83 -5.91 3.93
CA LYS A 108 -27.93 -5.71 5.06
C LYS A 108 -26.81 -4.75 4.67
N SER A 109 -26.43 -3.91 5.61
CA SER A 109 -25.28 -3.02 5.49
C SER A 109 -23.96 -3.81 5.41
N LEU A 110 -23.06 -3.40 4.53
CA LEU A 110 -21.71 -4.00 4.44
C LEU A 110 -20.93 -3.82 5.74
N ASN A 111 -21.04 -2.66 6.38
CA ASN A 111 -20.38 -2.39 7.65
C ASN A 111 -20.92 -3.25 8.81
N GLN A 112 -22.16 -3.72 8.70
CA GLN A 112 -22.83 -4.58 9.70
C GLN A 112 -22.72 -6.08 9.39
N THR A 113 -22.12 -6.45 8.26
CA THR A 113 -21.98 -7.85 7.84
C THR A 113 -20.52 -8.26 7.71
N LEU A 114 -19.90 -7.93 6.60
CA LEU A 114 -18.51 -8.32 6.32
C LEU A 114 -17.51 -7.61 7.24
N PHE A 115 -17.81 -6.38 7.61
CA PHE A 115 -16.91 -5.50 8.36
C PHE A 115 -17.33 -5.28 9.82
N GLU A 116 -18.34 -5.99 10.29
CA GLU A 116 -18.84 -5.85 11.67
C GLU A 116 -17.77 -6.24 12.71
N ASN A 117 -17.10 -7.37 12.46
CA ASN A 117 -16.10 -7.91 13.35
C ASN A 117 -14.69 -7.77 12.77
N PRO A 118 -13.69 -7.41 13.59
CA PRO A 118 -12.31 -7.39 13.15
C PRO A 118 -11.84 -8.78 12.69
N ILE A 119 -11.11 -8.84 11.59
CA ILE A 119 -10.44 -10.06 11.17
C ILE A 119 -9.22 -10.26 12.09
N GLN A 120 -9.29 -11.28 12.96
CA GLN A 120 -8.29 -11.50 14.00
C GLN A 120 -6.91 -11.84 13.44
N PHE A 121 -6.85 -12.59 12.33
CA PHE A 121 -5.61 -12.99 11.67
C PHE A 121 -5.77 -13.01 10.16
N PHE A 122 -4.91 -12.23 9.49
CA PHE A 122 -4.99 -12.00 8.05
C PHE A 122 -3.63 -12.21 7.39
N PRO A 123 -3.29 -13.46 7.00
CA PRO A 123 -1.99 -13.80 6.43
C PRO A 123 -1.80 -13.21 5.03
N PRO A 124 -0.55 -13.12 4.55
CA PRO A 124 -0.25 -12.73 3.18
C PRO A 124 -1.02 -13.53 2.13
N GLY A 125 -1.52 -12.85 1.10
CA GLY A 125 -2.28 -13.46 0.00
C GLY A 125 -3.70 -13.89 0.37
N LYS A 126 -4.12 -13.71 1.63
CA LYS A 126 -5.52 -13.98 2.00
C LYS A 126 -6.41 -12.86 1.45
N LYS A 127 -7.46 -13.28 0.76
CA LYS A 127 -8.52 -12.45 0.23
C LYS A 127 -9.86 -12.81 0.88
N VAL A 128 -10.62 -11.81 1.29
CA VAL A 128 -12.00 -11.93 1.74
C VAL A 128 -12.85 -11.08 0.84
N GLU A 129 -13.90 -11.65 0.27
CA GLU A 129 -14.75 -10.96 -0.69
C GLU A 129 -16.23 -11.23 -0.44
N THR A 130 -17.07 -10.31 -0.88
CA THR A 130 -18.53 -10.47 -0.86
C THR A 130 -19.17 -9.82 -2.07
N ALA A 131 -20.30 -10.40 -2.48
CA ALA A 131 -21.15 -9.81 -3.50
C ALA A 131 -22.02 -8.69 -2.90
N ILE A 132 -22.11 -7.57 -3.59
CA ILE A 132 -22.91 -6.42 -3.17
C ILE A 132 -24.28 -6.50 -3.82
N ASN A 133 -24.33 -6.41 -5.15
CA ASN A 133 -25.56 -6.40 -5.92
C ASN A 133 -25.26 -6.73 -7.40
N SER A 134 -26.30 -6.93 -8.21
CA SER A 134 -26.08 -6.91 -9.66
C SER A 134 -25.65 -5.52 -10.11
N MET A 135 -24.76 -5.45 -11.09
CA MET A 135 -24.28 -4.18 -11.65
C MET A 135 -25.43 -3.25 -12.06
N ASN A 136 -26.42 -3.82 -12.75
CA ASN A 136 -27.59 -3.03 -13.23
C ASN A 136 -28.42 -2.47 -12.08
N THR A 137 -28.64 -3.24 -11.02
CA THR A 137 -29.42 -2.79 -9.85
C THR A 137 -28.63 -1.75 -9.07
N PHE A 138 -27.37 -2.02 -8.79
CA PHE A 138 -26.53 -1.11 -8.03
C PHE A 138 -26.44 0.28 -8.68
N PHE A 139 -26.11 0.35 -9.97
CA PHE A 139 -25.94 1.63 -10.66
C PHE A 139 -27.26 2.35 -11.02
N LYS A 140 -28.41 1.70 -10.84
CA LYS A 140 -29.73 2.36 -10.92
C LYS A 140 -30.18 2.93 -9.58
N GLU A 141 -29.91 2.24 -8.49
CA GLU A 141 -30.38 2.59 -7.15
C GLU A 141 -29.40 3.51 -6.41
N GLU A 142 -28.09 3.36 -6.66
CA GLU A 142 -27.04 4.13 -5.99
C GLU A 142 -26.54 5.24 -6.92
N GLU A 143 -26.82 6.48 -6.55
CA GLU A 143 -26.34 7.66 -7.29
C GLU A 143 -24.89 8.00 -6.97
N ASN A 144 -24.46 7.66 -5.74
CA ASN A 144 -23.09 7.94 -5.33
C ASN A 144 -22.10 6.96 -5.97
N ARG A 145 -21.03 7.49 -6.54
CA ARG A 145 -19.97 6.72 -7.20
C ARG A 145 -18.67 6.76 -6.41
N ASN A 146 -18.54 7.68 -5.46
CA ASN A 146 -17.33 7.91 -4.72
C ASN A 146 -17.45 7.30 -3.31
N PHE A 147 -16.54 6.39 -2.99
CA PHE A 147 -16.50 5.69 -1.73
C PHE A 147 -15.12 5.84 -1.11
N GLN A 148 -15.11 5.91 0.21
CA GLN A 148 -13.88 5.88 0.99
C GLN A 148 -13.85 4.64 1.86
N ILE A 149 -12.78 3.88 1.77
CA ILE A 149 -12.54 2.69 2.62
C ILE A 149 -11.43 3.02 3.60
N LYS A 150 -11.75 2.99 4.89
CA LYS A 150 -10.78 3.12 5.98
C LYS A 150 -10.44 1.75 6.53
N ILE A 151 -9.15 1.42 6.54
CA ILE A 151 -8.64 0.14 7.03
C ILE A 151 -7.69 0.42 8.18
N LEU A 152 -7.94 -0.22 9.33
CA LEU A 152 -7.08 -0.18 10.51
C LEU A 152 -6.60 -1.60 10.80
N TYR A 153 -5.33 -1.78 11.03
CA TYR A 153 -4.75 -3.09 11.32
C TYR A 153 -3.44 -3.00 12.09
N GLU A 154 -3.03 -4.10 12.68
CA GLU A 154 -1.78 -4.23 13.41
C GLU A 154 -0.86 -5.27 12.72
N ASP A 155 0.42 -5.00 12.70
CA ASP A 155 1.44 -5.98 12.32
C ASP A 155 1.61 -7.01 13.46
N VAL A 156 1.53 -8.29 13.14
CA VAL A 156 1.68 -9.38 14.12
C VAL A 156 3.06 -9.39 14.77
N ALA A 157 4.11 -9.07 14.01
CA ALA A 157 5.49 -9.17 14.48
C ALA A 157 5.89 -8.00 15.41
N THR A 158 5.43 -6.78 15.09
CA THR A 158 5.87 -5.56 15.76
C THR A 158 4.80 -4.92 16.65
N ASN A 159 3.54 -5.39 16.57
CA ASN A 159 2.36 -4.77 17.19
C ASN A 159 2.14 -3.31 16.78
N LYS A 160 2.75 -2.88 15.68
CA LYS A 160 2.57 -1.52 15.18
C LYS A 160 1.24 -1.40 14.45
N GLU A 161 0.51 -0.34 14.78
CA GLU A 161 -0.76 -0.01 14.15
C GLU A 161 -0.55 0.73 12.83
N PHE A 162 -1.38 0.42 11.85
CA PHE A 162 -1.45 1.07 10.55
C PHE A 162 -2.88 1.51 10.25
N SER A 163 -2.97 2.62 9.53
CA SER A 163 -4.24 3.17 9.05
C SER A 163 -4.07 3.52 7.57
N GLU A 164 -4.87 2.89 6.73
CA GLU A 164 -4.92 3.21 5.29
C GLU A 164 -6.30 3.81 4.99
N VAL A 165 -6.32 4.78 4.09
CA VAL A 165 -7.55 5.38 3.56
C VAL A 165 -7.47 5.29 2.05
N ILE A 166 -8.47 4.67 1.45
CA ILE A 166 -8.53 4.41 0.00
C ILE A 166 -9.79 5.10 -0.51
N ASP A 167 -9.61 6.05 -1.41
CA ASP A 167 -10.71 6.69 -2.12
C ASP A 167 -10.93 5.95 -3.44
N ILE A 168 -12.16 5.53 -3.70
CA ILE A 168 -12.52 4.71 -4.87
C ILE A 168 -13.65 5.40 -5.63
N ASP A 169 -13.44 5.55 -6.93
CA ASP A 169 -14.43 6.01 -7.88
C ASP A 169 -14.91 4.83 -8.74
N LEU A 170 -16.23 4.60 -8.78
CA LEU A 170 -16.86 3.51 -9.51
C LEU A 170 -17.34 3.90 -10.92
N ASP A 171 -17.09 5.10 -11.39
CA ASP A 171 -17.56 5.56 -12.71
C ASP A 171 -17.03 4.69 -13.85
N HIS A 172 -15.80 4.19 -13.74
CA HIS A 172 -15.25 3.27 -14.73
C HIS A 172 -16.03 1.96 -14.84
N LEU A 173 -16.46 1.39 -13.69
CA LEU A 173 -17.28 0.17 -13.67
C LEU A 173 -18.70 0.42 -14.20
N ALA A 174 -19.26 1.60 -13.97
CA ALA A 174 -20.55 2.00 -14.52
C ALA A 174 -20.51 2.04 -16.05
N GLN A 175 -19.47 2.65 -16.64
CA GLN A 175 -19.27 2.71 -18.09
C GLN A 175 -19.11 1.31 -18.72
N GLU A 176 -18.36 0.42 -18.11
CA GLU A 176 -18.26 -0.97 -18.55
C GLU A 176 -19.60 -1.70 -18.54
N ASN A 177 -20.45 -1.44 -17.54
CA ASN A 177 -21.76 -2.03 -17.44
C ASN A 177 -22.66 -1.57 -18.60
N ASP A 178 -22.66 -0.29 -18.94
CA ASP A 178 -23.45 0.28 -20.03
C ASP A 178 -23.10 -0.35 -21.39
N ILE A 179 -21.83 -0.56 -21.68
CA ILE A 179 -21.36 -1.18 -22.93
C ILE A 179 -21.89 -2.61 -23.05
N ILE A 180 -21.75 -3.42 -22.01
CA ILE A 180 -22.17 -4.83 -22.04
C ILE A 180 -23.70 -4.95 -22.12
N THR A 181 -24.41 -4.12 -21.40
CA THR A 181 -25.88 -4.12 -21.41
C THR A 181 -26.42 -3.80 -22.80
N LYS A 182 -25.89 -2.79 -23.46
CA LYS A 182 -26.31 -2.43 -24.85
C LYS A 182 -26.04 -3.56 -25.81
N THR A 183 -24.83 -4.14 -25.78
CA THR A 183 -24.45 -5.21 -26.72
C THR A 183 -25.32 -6.47 -26.58
N THR A 184 -25.56 -6.92 -25.36
CA THR A 184 -26.36 -8.13 -25.10
C THR A 184 -27.83 -7.93 -25.44
N HIS A 185 -28.38 -6.79 -25.09
CA HIS A 185 -29.77 -6.46 -25.36
C HIS A 185 -30.07 -6.30 -26.87
N ASP A 186 -29.15 -5.68 -27.59
CA ASP A 186 -29.26 -5.53 -29.03
C ASP A 186 -29.14 -6.87 -29.77
N LEU A 187 -28.30 -7.78 -29.26
CA LEU A 187 -28.18 -9.12 -29.82
C LEU A 187 -29.45 -9.95 -29.60
N VAL A 188 -30.02 -9.91 -28.39
CA VAL A 188 -31.30 -10.57 -28.10
C VAL A 188 -32.44 -10.04 -29.00
N LYS A 189 -32.56 -8.72 -29.11
CA LYS A 189 -33.56 -8.12 -30.03
C LYS A 189 -33.38 -8.55 -31.48
N SER A 190 -32.15 -8.66 -31.94
CA SER A 190 -31.87 -9.10 -33.32
C SER A 190 -32.26 -10.56 -33.54
N ILE A 191 -32.01 -11.43 -32.55
CA ILE A 191 -32.40 -12.84 -32.57
C ILE A 191 -33.94 -12.96 -32.58
N ASP A 192 -34.62 -12.24 -31.71
CA ASP A 192 -36.10 -12.23 -31.67
C ASP A 192 -36.71 -11.77 -32.96
N LYS A 193 -36.16 -10.74 -33.60
CA LYS A 193 -36.58 -10.25 -34.90
C LYS A 193 -36.44 -11.32 -35.99
N LEU A 194 -35.28 -11.97 -36.08
CA LEU A 194 -35.03 -13.07 -37.00
C LEU A 194 -36.01 -14.25 -36.79
N THR A 195 -36.23 -14.62 -35.53
CA THR A 195 -37.14 -15.72 -35.16
C THR A 195 -38.58 -15.43 -35.60
N ASN A 196 -39.00 -14.16 -35.46
CA ASN A 196 -40.34 -13.74 -35.89
C ASN A 196 -40.49 -13.64 -37.41
N GLU A 197 -39.43 -13.33 -38.12
CA GLU A 197 -39.41 -13.35 -39.59
C GLU A 197 -39.51 -14.77 -40.13
N ILE A 198 -38.79 -15.73 -39.56
CA ILE A 198 -38.81 -17.16 -39.93
C ILE A 198 -40.19 -17.80 -39.67
N LYS A 199 -40.92 -17.36 -38.65
CA LYS A 199 -42.29 -17.87 -38.36
C LYS A 199 -43.38 -17.32 -39.27
N ARG A 200 -43.06 -16.28 -40.06
CA ARG A 200 -44.01 -15.65 -40.99
C ARG A 200 -43.87 -16.12 -42.44
N THR A 201 -42.79 -16.86 -42.71
CA THR A 201 -42.56 -17.60 -43.97
C THR A 201 -43.03 -19.03 -43.85
#